data_1095329093b880cae030331c52c9bdb4
#
_entry.id   1095329093b880cae030331c52c9bdb4
#
_cell.length_a   1.000
_cell.length_b   1.000
_cell.length_c   1.000
_cell.angle_alpha   90.00
_cell.angle_beta   90.00
_cell.angle_gamma   90.00
#
_symmetry.space_group_name_H-M   'P 1'
#
loop_
_entity.id
_entity.type
_entity.pdbx_description
1 polymer ?
#
loop_
_entity_poly.entity_id
_entity_poly.type
_entity_poly.pdbx_seq_one_letter_code
_entity_poly.pdbx_strand_id
1 'polypeptide(L)'
;MLKWGVIGAGNMGSVFADSIKEVDNADLVAVASTNKKSLDSFTNNFKIHEELRFNNYESICKSKEVDAIYISTLNNTHFDLIKMCAKNQKNILCEKPFCLNLSEALQIEKIINDNNVKFFEAIAYLSHPQTNKKTT
;
A
#
# COMPACT_ATOMS: atom_id res chain seq x y z
N MET A 1 -16.64 0.14 5.61
CA MET A 1 -15.48 -0.76 5.55
C MET A 1 -14.43 -0.17 4.62
N LEU A 2 -13.19 -0.07 5.08
CA LEU A 2 -12.10 0.46 4.28
C LEU A 2 -11.61 -0.59 3.28
N LYS A 3 -11.62 -0.23 2.01
CA LYS A 3 -11.22 -1.14 0.92
C LYS A 3 -9.78 -0.90 0.52
N TRP A 4 -8.95 -1.92 0.71
CA TRP A 4 -7.52 -1.87 0.47
C TRP A 4 -7.12 -2.47 -0.87
N GLY A 5 -6.14 -1.84 -1.52
CA GLY A 5 -5.42 -2.41 -2.63
C GLY A 5 -3.95 -2.62 -2.26
N VAL A 6 -3.30 -3.59 -2.87
CA VAL A 6 -1.87 -3.87 -2.69
C VAL A 6 -1.15 -3.60 -4.00
N ILE A 7 -0.10 -2.79 -3.94
CA ILE A 7 0.85 -2.64 -5.03
C ILE A 7 2.11 -3.43 -4.67
N GLY A 8 2.37 -4.49 -5.43
CA GLY A 8 3.46 -5.41 -5.16
C GLY A 8 2.98 -6.73 -4.61
N ALA A 9 3.00 -7.77 -5.42
CA ALA A 9 2.45 -9.09 -5.11
C ALA A 9 3.51 -10.07 -4.57
N GLY A 10 4.55 -9.55 -3.91
CA GLY A 10 5.62 -10.34 -3.32
C GLY A 10 5.33 -10.77 -1.89
N ASN A 11 6.38 -11.12 -1.15
CA ASN A 11 6.26 -11.63 0.22
C ASN A 11 5.59 -10.65 1.16
N MET A 12 6.01 -9.38 1.16
CA MET A 12 5.42 -8.38 2.07
C MET A 12 3.98 -8.07 1.72
N GLY A 13 3.64 -8.07 0.44
CA GLY A 13 2.25 -7.93 0.02
C GLY A 13 1.39 -9.07 0.53
N SER A 14 1.91 -10.29 0.50
CA SER A 14 1.22 -11.49 1.01
C SER A 14 1.07 -11.45 2.54
N VAL A 15 2.10 -10.99 3.26
CA VAL A 15 2.03 -10.82 4.72
C VAL A 15 0.95 -9.81 5.08
N PHE A 16 0.90 -8.69 4.39
CA PHE A 16 -0.14 -7.68 4.59
C PHE A 16 -1.53 -8.27 4.31
N ALA A 17 -1.67 -9.01 3.21
CA ALA A 17 -2.93 -9.63 2.82
C ALA A 17 -3.45 -10.60 3.88
N ASP A 18 -2.56 -11.39 4.49
CA ASP A 18 -2.93 -12.27 5.60
C ASP A 18 -3.33 -11.48 6.84
N SER A 19 -2.60 -10.41 7.14
CA SER A 19 -2.85 -9.59 8.34
C SER A 19 -4.17 -8.85 8.26
N ILE A 20 -4.56 -8.37 7.08
CA ILE A 20 -5.79 -7.60 6.91
C ILE A 20 -7.04 -8.41 7.20
N LYS A 21 -6.96 -9.74 7.10
CA LYS A 21 -8.08 -10.63 7.41
C LYS A 21 -8.50 -10.55 8.87
N GLU A 22 -7.58 -10.15 9.74
CA GLU A 22 -7.83 -10.03 11.18
C GLU A 22 -8.40 -8.66 11.58
N VAL A 23 -8.60 -7.76 10.62
CA VAL A 23 -9.08 -6.40 10.88
C VAL A 23 -10.55 -6.29 10.51
N ASP A 24 -11.39 -5.95 11.49
CA ASP A 24 -12.85 -5.98 11.33
C ASP A 24 -13.39 -4.99 10.29
N ASN A 25 -12.79 -3.81 10.20
CA ASN A 25 -13.30 -2.74 9.34
C ASN A 25 -12.48 -2.53 8.08
N ALA A 26 -11.77 -3.56 7.63
CA ALA A 26 -10.94 -3.49 6.44
C ALA A 26 -11.10 -4.74 5.59
N ASP A 27 -10.99 -4.55 4.28
CA ASP A 27 -11.10 -5.64 3.32
C ASP A 27 -10.06 -5.45 2.23
N LEU A 28 -9.43 -6.54 1.81
CA LEU A 28 -8.50 -6.54 0.69
C LEU A 28 -9.28 -6.83 -0.59
N VAL A 29 -9.34 -5.85 -1.49
CA VAL A 29 -10.18 -5.96 -2.68
C VAL A 29 -9.40 -6.00 -4.00
N ALA A 30 -8.17 -5.47 -4.03
CA ALA A 30 -7.45 -5.27 -5.28
C ALA A 30 -5.96 -5.52 -5.14
N VAL A 31 -5.32 -5.86 -6.26
CA VAL A 31 -3.87 -6.07 -6.33
C VAL A 31 -3.33 -5.58 -7.67
N ALA A 32 -2.14 -5.02 -7.65
CA ALA A 32 -1.41 -4.66 -8.86
C ALA A 32 0.04 -5.16 -8.79
N SER A 33 0.50 -5.73 -9.89
CA SER A 33 1.89 -6.16 -10.03
C SER A 33 2.26 -6.15 -11.51
N THR A 34 3.51 -5.79 -11.80
CA THR A 34 4.05 -5.87 -13.16
C THR A 34 4.59 -7.26 -13.47
N ASN A 35 4.71 -8.13 -12.48
CA ASN A 35 5.13 -9.53 -12.66
C ASN A 35 3.88 -10.40 -12.75
N LYS A 36 3.65 -10.96 -13.94
CA LYS A 36 2.44 -11.75 -14.20
C LYS A 36 2.32 -12.97 -13.29
N LYS A 37 3.42 -13.68 -13.05
CA LYS A 37 3.42 -14.89 -12.22
C LYS A 37 3.04 -14.55 -10.77
N SER A 38 3.62 -13.50 -10.21
CA SER A 38 3.30 -13.04 -8.86
C SER A 38 1.86 -12.56 -8.77
N LEU A 39 1.40 -11.84 -9.79
CA LEU A 39 0.03 -11.35 -9.85
C LEU A 39 -0.98 -12.52 -9.86
N ASP A 40 -0.73 -13.53 -10.68
CA ASP A 40 -1.60 -14.71 -10.78
C ASP A 40 -1.64 -15.47 -9.44
N SER A 41 -0.46 -15.71 -8.82
CA SER A 41 -0.38 -16.39 -7.54
C SER A 41 -1.11 -15.65 -6.44
N PHE A 42 -0.90 -14.34 -6.34
CA PHE A 42 -1.54 -13.51 -5.33
C PHE A 42 -3.06 -13.50 -5.52
N THR A 43 -3.51 -13.33 -6.76
CA THR A 43 -4.93 -13.31 -7.09
C THR A 43 -5.61 -14.62 -6.68
N ASN A 44 -4.97 -15.74 -6.93
CA ASN A 44 -5.51 -17.06 -6.56
C ASN A 44 -5.50 -17.28 -5.05
N ASN A 45 -4.41 -16.91 -4.38
CA ASN A 45 -4.26 -17.14 -2.93
C ASN A 45 -5.24 -16.31 -2.11
N PHE A 46 -5.53 -15.09 -2.54
CA PHE A 46 -6.36 -14.15 -1.79
C PHE A 46 -7.72 -13.92 -2.43
N LYS A 47 -8.04 -14.67 -3.48
CA LYS A 47 -9.35 -14.64 -4.15
C LYS A 47 -9.76 -13.24 -4.59
N ILE A 48 -8.82 -12.54 -5.22
CA ILE A 48 -9.07 -11.20 -5.75
C ILE A 48 -9.96 -11.33 -7.00
N HIS A 49 -11.00 -10.51 -7.06
CA HIS A 49 -11.90 -10.48 -8.20
C HIS A 49 -11.14 -10.11 -9.47
N GLU A 50 -11.45 -10.75 -10.59
CA GLU A 50 -10.75 -10.55 -11.85
C GLU A 50 -10.71 -9.08 -12.28
N GLU A 51 -11.77 -8.34 -12.04
CA GLU A 51 -11.86 -6.92 -12.41
C GLU A 51 -11.00 -6.02 -11.53
N LEU A 52 -10.47 -6.53 -10.42
CA LEU A 52 -9.69 -5.77 -9.46
C LEU A 52 -8.24 -6.26 -9.36
N ARG A 53 -7.81 -7.03 -10.34
CA ARG A 53 -6.41 -7.39 -10.52
C ARG A 53 -5.84 -6.58 -11.70
N PHE A 54 -4.70 -5.96 -11.47
CA PHE A 54 -4.12 -5.04 -12.45
C PHE A 54 -2.67 -5.37 -12.75
N ASN A 55 -2.28 -5.26 -14.02
CA ASN A 55 -0.89 -5.46 -14.44
C ASN A 55 -0.09 -4.17 -14.50
N ASN A 56 -0.65 -3.08 -14.02
CA ASN A 56 0.03 -1.78 -13.92
C ASN A 56 -0.47 -1.03 -12.67
N TYR A 57 0.29 -0.05 -12.24
CA TYR A 57 0.01 0.66 -10.99
C TYR A 57 -0.98 1.81 -11.16
N GLU A 58 -1.08 2.36 -12.34
CA GLU A 58 -1.99 3.47 -12.60
C GLU A 58 -3.45 3.02 -12.45
N SER A 59 -3.79 1.86 -12.97
CA SER A 59 -5.16 1.36 -12.94
C SER A 59 -5.68 1.13 -11.53
N ILE A 60 -4.87 0.56 -10.63
CA ILE A 60 -5.30 0.36 -9.26
C ILE A 60 -5.48 1.70 -8.54
N CYS A 61 -4.62 2.68 -8.81
CA CYS A 61 -4.73 4.01 -8.22
C CYS A 61 -6.01 4.73 -8.67
N LYS A 62 -6.47 4.47 -9.88
CA LYS A 62 -7.68 5.10 -10.43
C LYS A 62 -8.96 4.36 -10.08
N SER A 63 -8.87 3.17 -9.51
CA SER A 63 -10.05 2.37 -9.20
C SER A 63 -10.88 3.01 -8.09
N LYS A 64 -12.17 3.17 -8.33
CA LYS A 64 -13.11 3.69 -7.34
C LYS A 64 -13.41 2.68 -6.23
N GLU A 65 -13.05 1.42 -6.44
CA GLU A 65 -13.27 0.36 -5.46
C GLU A 65 -12.18 0.31 -4.38
N VAL A 66 -11.14 1.15 -4.49
CA VAL A 66 -10.00 1.16 -3.57
C VAL A 66 -9.96 2.47 -2.81
N ASP A 67 -9.91 2.40 -1.48
CA ASP A 67 -9.83 3.57 -0.59
C ASP A 67 -8.39 3.85 -0.16
N ALA A 68 -7.63 2.79 0.07
CA ALA A 68 -6.26 2.89 0.57
C ALA A 68 -5.37 1.87 -0.14
N ILE A 69 -4.09 2.20 -0.26
CA ILE A 69 -3.13 1.35 -0.95
C ILE A 69 -1.93 1.07 -0.06
N TYR A 70 -1.56 -0.21 0.02
CA TYR A 70 -0.32 -0.66 0.64
C TYR A 70 0.73 -0.86 -0.45
N ILE A 71 1.86 -0.17 -0.33
CA ILE A 71 2.96 -0.22 -1.29
C ILE A 71 4.07 -1.09 -0.73
N SER A 72 4.38 -2.20 -1.42
CA SER A 72 5.42 -3.17 -1.01
C SER A 72 6.40 -3.52 -2.13
N THR A 73 6.59 -2.61 -3.07
CA THR A 73 7.55 -2.76 -4.16
C THR A 73 8.97 -2.39 -3.71
N LEU A 74 9.93 -2.37 -4.65
CA LEU A 74 11.31 -1.98 -4.34
C LEU A 74 11.39 -0.52 -3.87
N ASN A 75 12.36 -0.24 -3.00
CA ASN A 75 12.50 1.07 -2.37
C ASN A 75 12.58 2.23 -3.36
N ASN A 76 13.26 2.03 -4.47
CA ASN A 76 13.44 3.07 -5.49
C ASN A 76 12.16 3.40 -6.27
N THR A 77 11.09 2.64 -6.08
CA THR A 77 9.79 2.89 -6.71
C THR A 77 8.83 3.65 -5.81
N HIS A 78 9.14 3.76 -4.51
CA HIS A 78 8.19 4.30 -3.52
C HIS A 78 7.80 5.74 -3.81
N PHE A 79 8.75 6.60 -4.13
CA PHE A 79 8.49 8.02 -4.35
C PHE A 79 7.42 8.23 -5.44
N ASP A 80 7.61 7.63 -6.60
CA ASP A 80 6.69 7.78 -7.72
C ASP A 80 5.32 7.18 -7.43
N LEU A 81 5.29 6.04 -6.74
CA LEU A 81 4.04 5.38 -6.38
C LEU A 81 3.24 6.15 -5.33
N ILE A 82 3.92 6.72 -4.33
CA ILE A 82 3.27 7.57 -3.34
C ILE A 82 2.63 8.78 -4.02
N LYS A 83 3.37 9.40 -4.93
CA LYS A 83 2.89 10.54 -5.69
C LYS A 83 1.65 10.18 -6.51
N MET A 84 1.69 9.04 -7.20
CA MET A 84 0.56 8.56 -8.00
C MET A 84 -0.67 8.28 -7.15
N CYS A 85 -0.49 7.59 -6.02
CA CYS A 85 -1.59 7.28 -5.09
C CYS A 85 -2.21 8.56 -4.52
N ALA A 86 -1.39 9.49 -4.06
CA ALA A 86 -1.87 10.73 -3.47
C ALA A 86 -2.67 11.57 -4.47
N LYS A 87 -2.20 11.67 -5.70
CA LYS A 87 -2.89 12.41 -6.76
C LYS A 87 -4.25 11.81 -7.10
N ASN A 88 -4.43 10.53 -6.85
CA ASN A 88 -5.69 9.83 -7.07
C ASN A 88 -6.51 9.71 -5.78
N GLN A 89 -6.17 10.49 -4.75
CA GLN A 89 -6.92 10.58 -3.49
C GLN A 89 -6.95 9.27 -2.71
N LYS A 90 -5.90 8.47 -2.81
CA LYS A 90 -5.77 7.23 -2.04
C LYS A 90 -4.97 7.47 -0.77
N ASN A 91 -5.44 6.94 0.35
CA ASN A 91 -4.65 6.87 1.56
C ASN A 91 -3.56 5.82 1.36
N ILE A 92 -2.41 6.01 2.02
CA ILE A 92 -1.21 5.23 1.70
C ILE A 92 -0.56 4.66 2.95
N LEU A 93 -0.25 3.37 2.88
CA LEU A 93 0.67 2.70 3.80
C LEU A 93 1.83 2.21 2.94
N CYS A 94 3.03 2.71 3.18
CA CYS A 94 4.19 2.38 2.36
C CYS A 94 5.24 1.62 3.17
N GLU A 95 5.79 0.54 2.60
CA GLU A 95 6.88 -0.20 3.22
C GLU A 95 8.11 0.68 3.41
N LYS A 96 8.86 0.40 4.46
CA LYS A 96 10.09 1.13 4.79
C LYS A 96 11.25 0.75 3.85
N PRO A 97 12.16 1.64 3.58
CA PRO A 97 12.08 3.09 3.79
C PRO A 97 11.18 3.71 2.72
N PHE A 98 10.33 4.66 3.12
CA PHE A 98 9.37 5.25 2.16
C PHE A 98 10.04 6.18 1.14
N CYS A 99 11.27 6.60 1.40
CA CYS A 99 12.02 7.47 0.49
C CYS A 99 13.52 7.19 0.61
N LEU A 100 14.29 7.71 -0.35
CA LEU A 100 15.72 7.47 -0.44
C LEU A 100 16.57 8.59 0.17
N ASN A 101 15.99 9.79 0.34
CA ASN A 101 16.72 10.96 0.84
C ASN A 101 15.77 12.00 1.38
N LEU A 102 16.34 13.05 2.01
CA LEU A 102 15.57 14.14 2.61
C LEU A 102 14.75 14.91 1.58
N SER A 103 15.31 15.14 0.39
CA SER A 103 14.60 15.86 -0.67
C SER A 103 13.28 15.16 -1.04
N GLU A 104 13.34 13.85 -1.21
CA GLU A 104 12.12 13.06 -1.47
C GLU A 104 11.13 13.13 -0.32
N ALA A 105 11.62 13.04 0.91
CA ALA A 105 10.76 13.12 2.09
C ALA A 105 9.99 14.44 2.16
N LEU A 106 10.67 15.55 1.90
CA LEU A 106 10.04 16.87 1.91
C LEU A 106 9.02 17.02 0.78
N GLN A 107 9.32 16.49 -0.39
CA GLN A 107 8.38 16.50 -1.52
C GLN A 107 7.14 15.64 -1.23
N ILE A 108 7.33 14.48 -0.62
CA ILE A 108 6.22 13.60 -0.23
C ILE A 108 5.32 14.30 0.78
N GLU A 109 5.90 14.95 1.81
CA GLU A 109 5.12 15.70 2.79
C GLU A 109 4.23 16.73 2.11
N LYS A 110 4.79 17.49 1.16
CA LYS A 110 4.02 18.48 0.42
C LYS A 110 2.90 17.84 -0.41
N ILE A 111 3.21 16.75 -1.11
CA ILE A 111 2.23 16.04 -1.95
C ILE A 111 1.07 15.51 -1.10
N ILE A 112 1.38 14.92 0.04
CA ILE A 112 0.37 14.37 0.96
C ILE A 112 -0.54 15.49 1.48
N ASN A 113 0.05 16.60 1.90
CA ASN A 113 -0.73 17.74 2.42
C ASN A 113 -1.57 18.39 1.32
N ASP A 114 -1.02 18.58 0.13
CA ASP A 114 -1.73 19.21 -1.00
C ASP A 114 -2.92 18.38 -1.46
N ASN A 115 -2.85 17.05 -1.33
CA ASN A 115 -3.92 16.14 -1.76
C ASN A 115 -4.83 15.71 -0.61
N ASN A 116 -4.54 16.13 0.61
CA ASN A 116 -5.33 15.84 1.80
C ASN A 116 -5.58 14.34 1.99
N VAL A 117 -4.57 13.53 1.80
CA VAL A 117 -4.62 12.08 2.05
C VAL A 117 -3.81 11.72 3.29
N LYS A 118 -4.08 10.54 3.85
CA LYS A 118 -3.34 10.02 5.00
C LYS A 118 -2.19 9.16 4.51
N PHE A 119 -1.04 9.32 5.16
CA PHE A 119 0.17 8.57 4.82
C PHE A 119 0.83 8.01 6.06
N PHE A 120 1.20 6.73 6.01
CA PHE A 120 1.93 6.06 7.07
C PHE A 120 3.06 5.21 6.46
N GLU A 121 4.21 5.23 7.12
CA GLU A 121 5.30 4.30 6.81
C GLU A 121 5.11 3.03 7.64
N ALA A 122 5.24 1.87 7.01
CA ALA A 122 5.07 0.59 7.68
C ALA A 122 6.34 0.23 8.46
N ILE A 123 6.41 0.70 9.71
CA ILE A 123 7.51 0.38 10.63
C ILE A 123 6.99 -0.64 11.64
N ALA A 124 7.28 -1.90 11.40
CA ALA A 124 6.69 -3.01 12.14
C ALA A 124 6.91 -2.92 13.67
N TYR A 125 8.10 -2.48 14.11
CA TYR A 125 8.38 -2.42 15.54
C TYR A 125 7.57 -1.36 16.27
N LEU A 126 7.08 -0.33 15.59
CA LEU A 126 6.22 0.70 16.21
C LEU A 126 4.84 0.17 16.56
N SER A 127 4.41 -0.87 15.88
CA SER A 127 3.12 -1.52 16.15
C SER A 127 3.24 -2.66 17.17
N HIS A 128 4.46 -2.99 17.59
CA HIS A 128 4.67 -4.07 18.54
C HIS A 128 4.20 -3.65 19.94
N PRO A 129 3.51 -4.52 20.70
CA PRO A 129 2.98 -4.17 22.03
C PRO A 129 4.02 -3.63 23.01
N GLN A 130 5.25 -4.13 22.98
CA GLN A 130 6.33 -3.65 23.85
C GLN A 130 6.72 -2.21 23.54
N THR A 131 6.75 -1.84 22.25
CA THR A 131 7.05 -0.48 21.83
C THR A 131 5.93 0.48 22.27
N ASN A 132 4.69 0.06 22.10
CA ASN A 132 3.53 0.87 22.52
C ASN A 132 3.53 1.10 24.02
N LYS A 133 3.94 0.12 24.83
CA LYS A 133 4.06 0.27 26.29
C LYS A 133 5.12 1.28 26.70
N LYS A 134 6.18 1.43 25.91
CA LYS A 134 7.24 2.40 26.19
C LYS A 134 6.84 3.83 25.87
N THR A 135 5.89 4.02 24.98
CA THR A 135 5.44 5.35 24.56
C THR A 135 4.30 5.90 25.41
N THR A 136 3.75 5.07 26.27
CA THR A 136 2.72 5.48 27.24
C THR A 136 3.32 5.81 28.59
#